data_7de617dd10a58c4e03a9aec13efe3186
#
_entry.id   7de617dd10a58c4e03a9aec13efe3186
#
_cell.length_a   1.000
_cell.length_b   1.000
_cell.length_c   1.000
_cell.angle_alpha   90.00
_cell.angle_beta   90.00
_cell.angle_gamma   90.00
#
_symmetry.space_group_name_H-M   'P 1'
#
loop_
_entity.id
_entity.type
_entity.pdbx_description
1 polymer ?
#
loop_
_entity_poly.entity_id
_entity_poly.type
_entity_poly.pdbx_seq_one_letter_code
_entity_poly.pdbx_strand_id
1 'polypeptide(L)'
;MGKVLLVEDNANAVKKIVRYIDNISADLEVHSVSEAGEALQYAKANDVSLFILDIQLEDYKGTNLAKQLRELPEYKYTPIIFETALAGE
;
A
#
# COMPACT_ATOMS: atom_id res chain seq x y z
N MET A 1 10.50 13.10 -5.17
CA MET A 1 9.31 13.06 -4.33
C MET A 1 8.40 11.92 -4.77
N GLY A 2 8.11 10.99 -3.89
CA GLY A 2 7.34 9.82 -4.24
C GLY A 2 6.12 9.65 -3.34
N LYS A 3 5.10 8.99 -3.88
CA LYS A 3 3.91 8.65 -3.12
C LYS A 3 3.89 7.16 -2.85
N VAL A 4 3.67 6.80 -1.60
CA VAL A 4 3.54 5.41 -1.18
C VAL A 4 2.08 5.19 -0.80
N LEU A 5 1.46 4.19 -1.40
CA LEU A 5 0.10 3.81 -1.02
C LEU A 5 0.20 2.58 -0.13
N LEU A 6 -0.26 2.72 1.09
CA LEU A 6 -0.27 1.65 2.09
C LEU A 6 -1.70 1.16 2.25
N VAL A 7 -1.93 -0.11 2.02
CA VAL A 7 -3.26 -0.71 2.16
C VAL A 7 -3.22 -1.64 3.36
N GLU A 8 -3.81 -1.19 4.46
CA GLU A 8 -3.74 -1.90 5.74
C GLU A 8 -4.90 -1.44 6.61
N ASP A 9 -5.64 -2.39 7.16
CA ASP A 9 -6.81 -2.06 7.98
C ASP A 9 -6.51 -1.97 9.48
N ASN A 10 -5.30 -2.31 9.90
CA ASN A 10 -4.90 -2.23 11.31
C ASN A 10 -4.20 -0.90 11.59
N ALA A 11 -4.83 -0.05 12.40
CA ALA A 11 -4.32 1.29 12.66
C ALA A 11 -2.92 1.29 13.30
N ASN A 12 -2.64 0.32 14.15
CA ASN A 12 -1.32 0.23 14.78
C ASN A 12 -0.24 -0.13 13.78
N ALA A 13 -0.56 -1.01 12.84
CA ALA A 13 0.36 -1.38 11.77
C ALA A 13 0.63 -0.18 10.87
N VAL A 14 -0.41 0.59 10.55
CA VAL A 14 -0.25 1.79 9.74
C VAL A 14 0.74 2.74 10.42
N LYS A 15 0.57 2.99 11.70
CA LYS A 15 1.46 3.91 12.43
C LYS A 15 2.90 3.45 12.40
N LYS A 16 3.14 2.15 12.58
CA LYS A 16 4.49 1.61 12.57
C LYS A 16 5.14 1.76 11.20
N ILE A 17 4.39 1.45 10.16
CA ILE A 17 4.93 1.49 8.81
C ILE A 17 5.20 2.93 8.38
N VAL A 18 4.29 3.85 8.69
CA VAL A 18 4.48 5.26 8.36
C VAL A 18 5.74 5.80 9.05
N ARG A 19 5.90 5.47 10.33
CA ARG A 19 7.08 5.92 11.08
C ARG A 19 8.36 5.35 10.48
N TYR A 20 8.33 4.09 10.10
CA TYR A 20 9.48 3.43 9.52
C TYR A 20 9.89 4.10 8.21
N ILE A 21 8.91 4.40 7.37
CA ILE A 21 9.17 5.04 6.08
C ILE A 21 9.69 6.47 6.28
N ASP A 22 9.12 7.20 7.24
CA ASP A 22 9.60 8.55 7.54
C ASP A 22 11.05 8.54 7.99
N ASN A 23 11.47 7.52 8.71
CA ASN A 23 12.86 7.39 9.15
C ASN A 23 13.79 7.08 7.99
N ILE A 24 13.30 6.38 6.97
CA ILE A 24 14.12 6.04 5.81
C ILE A 24 14.24 7.23 4.88
N SER A 25 13.14 7.90 4.60
CA SER A 25 13.15 9.01 3.66
C SER A 25 12.00 9.97 3.97
N ALA A 26 12.37 11.21 4.26
CA ALA A 26 11.38 12.26 4.50
C ALA A 26 10.71 12.73 3.22
N ASP A 27 11.25 12.35 2.07
CA ASP A 27 10.70 12.78 0.79
C ASP A 27 9.51 11.95 0.33
N LEU A 28 9.26 10.81 0.99
CA LEU A 28 8.15 9.96 0.61
C LEU A 28 6.89 10.38 1.36
N GLU A 29 5.82 10.49 0.61
CA GLU A 29 4.52 10.82 1.16
C GLU A 29 3.69 9.54 1.22
N VAL A 30 3.25 9.16 2.43
CA VAL A 30 2.50 7.93 2.62
C VAL A 30 1.02 8.26 2.75
N HIS A 31 0.20 7.60 1.93
CA HIS A 31 -1.24 7.66 2.04
C HIS A 31 -1.74 6.27 2.39
N SER A 32 -2.53 6.16 3.44
CA SER A 32 -3.03 4.84 3.86
C SER A 32 -4.52 4.73 3.62
N VAL A 33 -4.93 3.56 3.17
CA VAL A 33 -6.34 3.21 3.01
C VAL A 33 -6.55 1.85 3.65
N SER A 34 -7.79 1.54 3.99
CA SER A 34 -8.09 0.28 4.67
C SER A 34 -8.76 -0.75 3.78
N GLU A 35 -9.16 -0.38 2.59
CA GLU A 35 -9.93 -1.26 1.71
C GLU A 35 -9.36 -1.25 0.29
N ALA A 36 -9.54 -2.41 -0.38
CA ALA A 36 -9.05 -2.55 -1.74
C ALA A 36 -9.69 -1.58 -2.72
N GLY A 37 -10.99 -1.32 -2.56
CA GLY A 37 -11.69 -0.37 -3.43
C GLY A 37 -11.13 1.03 -3.33
N GLU A 38 -10.83 1.46 -2.11
CA GLU A 38 -10.21 2.76 -1.90
C GLU A 38 -8.82 2.82 -2.54
N ALA A 39 -8.09 1.71 -2.45
CA ALA A 39 -6.75 1.65 -3.02
C ALA A 39 -6.79 1.82 -4.53
N LEU A 40 -7.73 1.16 -5.18
CA LEU A 40 -7.86 1.27 -6.64
C LEU A 40 -8.26 2.67 -7.07
N GLN A 41 -9.18 3.29 -6.33
CA GLN A 41 -9.59 4.65 -6.63
C GLN A 41 -8.43 5.62 -6.48
N TYR A 42 -7.66 5.48 -5.40
CA TYR A 42 -6.53 6.36 -5.18
C TYR A 42 -5.47 6.17 -6.27
N ALA A 43 -5.21 4.92 -6.63
CA ALA A 43 -4.20 4.62 -7.64
C ALA A 43 -4.56 5.19 -9.00
N LYS A 44 -5.85 5.24 -9.33
CA LYS A 44 -6.29 5.81 -10.61
C LYS A 44 -6.23 7.32 -10.61
N ALA A 45 -6.37 7.94 -9.46
CA ALA A 45 -6.41 9.39 -9.34
C ALA A 45 -5.05 10.02 -9.03
N ASN A 46 -4.06 9.22 -8.65
CA ASN A 46 -2.76 9.71 -8.22
C ASN A 46 -1.65 8.90 -8.86
N ASP A 47 -0.44 9.42 -8.74
CA ASP A 47 0.75 8.78 -9.31
C ASP A 47 1.52 8.12 -8.16
N VAL A 48 1.33 6.82 -8.00
CA VAL A 48 1.90 6.08 -6.88
C VAL A 48 3.23 5.46 -7.30
N SER A 49 4.25 5.63 -6.45
CA SER A 49 5.59 5.13 -6.72
C SER A 49 5.88 3.79 -6.07
N LEU A 50 5.14 3.45 -5.02
CA LEU A 50 5.34 2.21 -4.29
C LEU A 50 4.03 1.81 -3.62
N PHE A 51 3.68 0.53 -3.75
CA PHE A 51 2.53 -0.02 -3.05
C PHE A 51 3.02 -0.93 -1.92
N ILE A 52 2.43 -0.77 -0.74
CA ILE A 52 2.65 -1.68 0.38
C ILE A 52 1.28 -2.25 0.74
N LEU A 53 1.12 -3.54 0.55
CA LEU A 53 -0.18 -4.19 0.68
C LEU A 53 -0.14 -5.23 1.80
N ASP A 54 -1.16 -5.20 2.65
CA ASP A 54 -1.39 -6.30 3.56
C ASP A 54 -1.81 -7.52 2.73
N ILE A 55 -1.22 -8.67 3.03
CA ILE A 55 -1.56 -9.90 2.33
C ILE A 55 -3.03 -10.24 2.53
N GLN A 56 -3.54 -9.99 3.73
CA GLN A 56 -4.90 -10.35 4.06
C GLN A 56 -5.64 -9.17 4.66
N LEU A 57 -6.44 -8.53 3.82
CA LEU A 57 -7.36 -7.51 4.27
C LEU A 57 -8.63 -8.17 4.76
N GLU A 58 -9.42 -7.43 5.51
CA GLU A 58 -10.63 -7.96 6.12
C GLU A 58 -11.61 -8.51 5.09
N ASP A 59 -11.74 -7.81 3.97
CA ASP A 59 -12.72 -8.15 2.94
C ASP A 59 -12.10 -8.51 1.60
N TYR A 60 -10.77 -8.59 1.52
CA TYR A 60 -10.13 -8.78 0.23
C TYR A 60 -8.70 -9.24 0.42
N LYS A 61 -8.23 -10.10 -0.45
CA LYS A 61 -6.84 -10.56 -0.38
C LYS A 61 -5.91 -9.59 -1.09
N GLY A 62 -4.80 -9.26 -0.43
CA GLY A 62 -3.82 -8.36 -1.02
C GLY A 62 -3.26 -8.84 -2.34
N THR A 63 -3.14 -10.17 -2.51
CA THR A 63 -2.65 -10.71 -3.78
C THR A 63 -3.60 -10.43 -4.93
N ASN A 64 -4.92 -10.45 -4.66
CA ASN A 64 -5.89 -10.10 -5.69
C ASN A 64 -5.82 -8.62 -6.03
N LEU A 65 -5.63 -7.78 -5.01
CA LEU A 65 -5.48 -6.35 -5.23
C LEU A 65 -4.23 -6.08 -6.07
N ALA A 66 -3.13 -6.77 -5.79
CA ALA A 66 -1.91 -6.61 -6.57
C ALA A 66 -2.14 -6.92 -8.04
N LYS A 67 -2.90 -7.98 -8.33
CA LYS A 67 -3.22 -8.31 -9.71
C LYS A 67 -3.97 -7.19 -10.39
N GLN A 68 -4.97 -6.63 -9.71
CA GLN A 68 -5.75 -5.54 -10.29
C GLN A 68 -4.91 -4.30 -10.52
N LEU A 69 -3.99 -4.00 -9.60
CA LEU A 69 -3.08 -2.87 -9.79
C LEU A 69 -2.16 -3.08 -10.99
N ARG A 70 -1.67 -4.32 -11.19
CA ARG A 70 -0.82 -4.63 -12.33
C ARG A 70 -1.54 -4.53 -13.66
N GLU A 71 -2.86 -4.64 -13.66
CA GLU A 71 -3.64 -4.49 -14.88
C GLU A 71 -3.75 -3.03 -15.32
N LEU A 72 -3.47 -2.09 -14.43
CA LEU A 72 -3.40 -0.69 -14.80
C LEU A 72 -2.06 -0.43 -15.49
N PRO A 73 -2.07 0.09 -16.73
CA PRO A 73 -0.83 0.24 -17.49
C PRO A 73 0.23 1.05 -16.78
N GLU A 74 -0.18 2.09 -16.05
CA GLU A 74 0.76 2.97 -15.37
C GLU A 74 1.48 2.29 -14.21
N TYR A 75 0.98 1.13 -13.75
CA TYR A 75 1.57 0.44 -12.61
C TYR A 75 2.15 -0.92 -12.98
N LYS A 76 2.40 -1.13 -14.27
CA LYS A 76 2.88 -2.43 -14.73
C LYS A 76 4.20 -2.83 -14.07
N TYR A 77 5.05 -1.87 -13.80
CA TYR A 77 6.38 -2.12 -13.23
C TYR A 77 6.60 -1.47 -11.88
N THR A 78 5.58 -0.87 -11.30
CA THR A 78 5.70 -0.21 -10.00
C THR A 78 5.93 -1.25 -8.92
N PRO A 79 6.89 -1.04 -8.00
CA PRO A 79 7.13 -2.01 -6.94
C PRO A 79 5.91 -2.20 -6.05
N ILE A 80 5.65 -3.46 -5.70
CA ILE A 80 4.61 -3.84 -4.77
C ILE A 80 5.25 -4.70 -3.69
N ILE A 81 5.13 -4.27 -2.45
CA ILE A 81 5.64 -5.00 -1.30
C ILE A 81 4.46 -5.52 -0.51
N PHE A 82 4.49 -6.79 -0.17
CA PHE A 82 3.49 -7.36 0.72
C PHE A 82 4.03 -7.32 2.13
N GLU A 83 3.16 -6.97 3.07
CA GLU A 83 3.51 -7.02 4.48
C GLU A 83 2.47 -7.85 5.20
N THR A 84 2.90 -8.47 6.29
CA THR A 84 2.02 -9.22 7.16
C THR A 84 2.18 -8.60 8.54
N ALA A 85 1.41 -7.55 8.77
CA ALA A 85 1.60 -6.72 9.96
C ALA A 85 1.61 -7.49 11.26
N LEU A 86 0.91 -8.61 11.28
CA LEU A 86 0.81 -9.41 12.48
C LEU A 86 1.81 -10.56 12.51
N ALA A 87 2.52 -10.79 11.44
CA ALA A 87 3.38 -11.96 11.34
C ALA A 87 4.58 -11.91 12.29
N GLY A 88 4.95 -10.75 12.74
CA GLY A 88 6.10 -10.62 13.62
C GLY A 88 5.77 -10.62 15.11
N GLU A 89 4.54 -10.83 15.45
CA GLU A 89 4.11 -10.74 16.86
C GLU A 89 4.58 -11.86 17.72
#